data_635d59c4d9bc6e21b0275c8225245748
#
_entry.id   635d59c4d9bc6e21b0275c8225245748
#
_cell.length_a   1.000
_cell.length_b   1.000
_cell.length_c   1.000
_cell.angle_alpha   90.00
_cell.angle_beta   90.00
_cell.angle_gamma   90.00
#
_symmetry.space_group_name_H-M   'P 1'
#
loop_
_entity.id
_entity.type
_entity.pdbx_description
1 polymer ?
#
loop_
_entity_poly.entity_id
_entity_poly.type
_entity_poly.pdbx_seq_one_letter_code
_entity_poly.pdbx_strand_id
1 'polypeptide(L)'
;GLTSVYNTIDRLMPYNPVCVNITTHRAETVYNELPNGTFQKLSVRNRPGTVAIAAAIKERYHIHTVPHIICSGFTASEIESELIDLSYLGITDLLLLRGDRAKGDNRFIATPGGYEHATELCKQVNDFNNGQLLGGMTTEPLAVPFTFGVAGYPEKHDEAMNLDTDIAHLKAKVAMGAKRIVTQMFFDNSKYFAFVERLRSEGINIPVIPGIKPLTTLNHCTMLPRTFHIDFPQELACEFEKCRTNDDVKALGVEWGIQQVRELKEAGVPIVHFYTMNAAYSTELIIKQSL
;
A
#
# COMPACT_ATOMS: atom_id res chain seq x y z
N GLY A 1 17.75 -2.70 8.00
CA GLY A 1 17.62 -1.61 8.96
C GLY A 1 17.36 -0.29 8.27
N LEU A 2 17.30 0.82 9.00
CA LEU A 2 17.05 2.17 8.45
C LEU A 2 18.03 2.58 7.34
N THR A 3 19.27 2.11 7.37
CA THR A 3 20.27 2.35 6.30
C THR A 3 19.76 1.93 4.93
N SER A 4 19.10 0.77 4.81
CA SER A 4 18.54 0.32 3.52
C SER A 4 17.40 1.22 3.06
N VAL A 5 16.57 1.71 3.98
CA VAL A 5 15.50 2.67 3.68
C VAL A 5 16.10 3.99 3.18
N TYR A 6 17.10 4.51 3.90
CA TYR A 6 17.77 5.75 3.51
C TYR A 6 18.47 5.64 2.15
N ASN A 7 19.17 4.54 1.88
CA ASN A 7 19.81 4.32 0.57
C ASN A 7 18.78 4.32 -0.58
N THR A 8 17.58 3.79 -0.34
CA THR A 8 16.49 3.85 -1.33
C THR A 8 16.01 5.28 -1.54
N ILE A 9 15.79 6.01 -0.46
CA ILE A 9 15.28 7.40 -0.53
C ILE A 9 16.36 8.32 -1.11
N ASP A 10 17.61 8.24 -0.65
CA ASP A 10 18.72 9.05 -1.15
C ASP A 10 18.86 8.95 -2.68
N ARG A 11 18.62 7.76 -3.25
CA ARG A 11 18.64 7.54 -4.70
C ARG A 11 17.49 8.22 -5.43
N LEU A 12 16.32 8.33 -4.80
CA LEU A 12 15.09 8.83 -5.44
C LEU A 12 14.83 10.33 -5.15
N MET A 13 15.40 10.90 -4.10
CA MET A 13 15.24 12.32 -3.76
C MET A 13 15.59 13.31 -4.88
N PRO A 14 16.63 13.05 -5.73
CA PRO A 14 16.92 13.96 -6.85
C PRO A 14 15.79 14.14 -7.87
N TYR A 15 14.78 13.25 -7.84
CA TYR A 15 13.61 13.30 -8.73
C TYR A 15 12.38 13.95 -8.08
N ASN A 16 12.57 14.63 -6.95
CA ASN A 16 11.53 15.38 -6.23
C ASN A 16 10.23 14.59 -6.01
N PRO A 17 10.29 13.44 -5.33
CA PRO A 17 9.08 12.69 -5.03
C PRO A 17 8.11 13.55 -4.19
N VAL A 18 6.81 13.47 -4.49
CA VAL A 18 5.77 14.23 -3.78
C VAL A 18 5.63 13.76 -2.33
N CYS A 19 5.75 12.47 -2.11
CA CYS A 19 5.68 11.86 -0.79
C CYS A 19 6.37 10.49 -0.76
N VAL A 20 6.60 9.99 0.46
CA VAL A 20 7.06 8.63 0.71
C VAL A 20 5.98 7.88 1.46
N ASN A 21 5.47 6.79 0.86
CA ASN A 21 4.56 5.86 1.52
C ASN A 21 5.35 4.83 2.33
N ILE A 22 4.93 4.59 3.56
CA ILE A 22 5.58 3.66 4.47
C ILE A 22 4.66 2.47 4.73
N THR A 23 5.03 1.31 4.21
CA THR A 23 4.25 0.09 4.36
C THR A 23 4.30 -0.43 5.81
N THR A 24 3.13 -0.76 6.35
CA THR A 24 3.00 -1.42 7.65
C THR A 24 2.99 -2.94 7.48
N HIS A 25 3.66 -3.63 8.38
CA HIS A 25 3.68 -5.08 8.45
C HIS A 25 3.15 -5.54 9.81
N ARG A 26 2.28 -6.55 9.78
CA ARG A 26 1.84 -7.22 10.99
C ARG A 26 3.01 -7.94 11.68
N ALA A 27 2.90 -8.15 12.98
CA ALA A 27 3.82 -9.05 13.71
C ALA A 27 3.69 -10.49 13.20
N GLU A 28 4.79 -11.21 13.18
CA GLU A 28 4.81 -12.62 12.80
C GLU A 28 4.53 -13.49 14.04
N THR A 29 3.76 -14.58 13.84
CA THR A 29 3.60 -15.59 14.87
C THR A 29 4.70 -16.63 14.73
N VAL A 30 5.44 -16.85 15.80
CA VAL A 30 6.41 -17.96 15.93
C VAL A 30 6.00 -18.88 17.08
N TYR A 31 6.33 -20.14 16.95
CA TYR A 31 6.07 -21.15 17.98
C TYR A 31 7.41 -21.66 18.50
N ASN A 32 7.68 -21.45 19.79
CA ASN A 32 8.84 -22.01 20.46
C ASN A 32 8.43 -23.26 21.19
N GLU A 33 9.13 -24.36 20.93
CA GLU A 33 8.95 -25.60 21.67
C GLU A 33 9.53 -25.43 23.10
N LEU A 34 8.73 -25.80 24.10
CA LEU A 34 9.12 -25.78 25.50
C LEU A 34 9.66 -27.15 25.94
N PRO A 35 10.46 -27.22 27.03
CA PRO A 35 11.05 -28.49 27.51
C PRO A 35 10.03 -29.58 27.84
N ASN A 36 8.76 -29.23 28.06
CA ASN A 36 7.66 -30.15 28.33
C ASN A 36 6.95 -30.65 27.05
N GLY A 37 7.47 -30.33 25.85
CA GLY A 37 6.89 -30.72 24.57
C GLY A 37 5.67 -29.88 24.12
N THR A 38 5.31 -28.82 24.86
CA THR A 38 4.28 -27.88 24.44
C THR A 38 4.90 -26.71 23.65
N PHE A 39 4.06 -25.96 22.90
CA PHE A 39 4.51 -24.82 22.12
C PHE A 39 4.01 -23.52 22.73
N GLN A 40 4.93 -22.59 22.95
CA GLN A 40 4.59 -21.21 23.28
C GLN A 40 4.41 -20.40 22.00
N LYS A 41 3.22 -19.83 21.84
CA LYS A 41 2.95 -18.87 20.73
C LYS A 41 3.51 -17.49 21.13
N LEU A 42 4.38 -16.96 20.28
CA LEU A 42 4.94 -15.62 20.43
C LEU A 42 4.57 -14.76 19.22
N SER A 43 4.25 -13.50 19.48
CA SER A 43 4.13 -12.46 18.47
C SER A 43 5.45 -11.70 18.39
N VAL A 44 6.14 -11.77 17.26
CA VAL A 44 7.48 -11.21 17.10
C VAL A 44 7.45 -10.11 16.04
N ARG A 45 7.93 -8.93 16.40
CA ARG A 45 8.18 -7.84 15.47
C ARG A 45 9.69 -7.74 15.25
N ASN A 46 10.14 -8.04 14.04
CA ASN A 46 11.54 -7.99 13.63
C ASN A 46 11.88 -6.76 12.77
N ARG A 47 10.93 -5.81 12.63
CA ARG A 47 11.06 -4.56 11.88
C ARG A 47 10.64 -3.37 12.74
N PRO A 48 11.21 -2.16 12.51
CA PRO A 48 10.72 -0.95 13.15
C PRO A 48 9.23 -0.72 12.84
N GLY A 49 8.52 -0.07 13.75
CA GLY A 49 7.14 0.35 13.53
C GLY A 49 7.05 1.44 12.45
N THR A 50 5.92 1.47 11.76
CA THR A 50 5.64 2.43 10.68
C THR A 50 5.75 3.88 11.16
N VAL A 51 5.26 4.17 12.37
CA VAL A 51 5.37 5.50 13.01
C VAL A 51 6.83 5.93 13.15
N ALA A 52 7.70 5.04 13.66
CA ALA A 52 9.11 5.35 13.85
C ALA A 52 9.84 5.60 12.52
N ILE A 53 9.52 4.81 11.48
CA ILE A 53 10.09 5.00 10.14
C ILE A 53 9.59 6.33 9.53
N ALA A 54 8.30 6.64 9.65
CA ALA A 54 7.70 7.86 9.14
C ALA A 54 8.34 9.10 9.80
N ALA A 55 8.50 9.09 11.13
CA ALA A 55 9.17 10.16 11.86
C ALA A 55 10.62 10.34 11.41
N ALA A 56 11.38 9.26 11.29
CA ALA A 56 12.78 9.31 10.87
C ALA A 56 12.96 9.83 9.43
N ILE A 57 12.06 9.48 8.51
CA ILE A 57 12.08 9.96 7.12
C ILE A 57 11.69 11.45 7.09
N LYS A 58 10.62 11.82 7.78
CA LYS A 58 10.14 13.22 7.85
C LYS A 58 11.24 14.13 8.39
N GLU A 59 11.89 13.74 9.47
CA GLU A 59 12.96 14.53 10.11
C GLU A 59 14.18 14.69 9.19
N ARG A 60 14.61 13.58 8.56
CA ARG A 60 15.84 13.59 7.75
C ARG A 60 15.68 14.28 6.41
N TYR A 61 14.55 14.09 5.74
CA TYR A 61 14.37 14.53 4.33
C TYR A 61 13.40 15.68 4.19
N HIS A 62 12.69 16.06 5.25
CA HIS A 62 11.65 17.11 5.22
C HIS A 62 10.61 16.85 4.12
N ILE A 63 10.38 15.59 3.78
CA ILE A 63 9.41 15.14 2.77
C ILE A 63 8.10 14.74 3.44
N HIS A 64 7.01 14.89 2.70
CA HIS A 64 5.70 14.39 3.11
C HIS A 64 5.72 12.87 3.23
N THR A 65 5.31 12.35 4.38
CA THR A 65 5.25 10.92 4.67
C THR A 65 3.82 10.46 4.80
N VAL A 66 3.52 9.31 4.20
CA VAL A 66 2.20 8.69 4.20
C VAL A 66 2.33 7.29 4.80
N PRO A 67 2.22 7.16 6.14
CA PRO A 67 2.19 5.84 6.76
C PRO A 67 0.92 5.09 6.37
N HIS A 68 1.07 3.78 6.11
CA HIS A 68 -0.05 2.88 5.95
C HIS A 68 -0.56 2.46 7.33
N ILE A 69 -1.86 2.51 7.53
CA ILE A 69 -2.53 1.95 8.70
C ILE A 69 -3.36 0.77 8.21
N ILE A 70 -3.24 -0.38 8.89
CA ILE A 70 -3.85 -1.63 8.44
C ILE A 70 -4.68 -2.28 9.56
N CYS A 71 -5.76 -2.97 9.18
CA CYS A 71 -6.53 -3.80 10.10
C CYS A 71 -5.80 -5.09 10.47
N SER A 72 -5.05 -5.66 9.50
CA SER A 72 -4.39 -6.96 9.65
C SER A 72 -3.37 -6.98 10.79
N GLY A 73 -3.62 -7.79 11.80
CA GLY A 73 -2.69 -8.00 12.91
C GLY A 73 -2.73 -6.91 14.00
N PHE A 74 -3.66 -5.96 13.92
CA PHE A 74 -3.82 -4.87 14.88
C PHE A 74 -5.20 -4.87 15.52
N THR A 75 -5.25 -4.50 16.79
CA THR A 75 -6.46 -4.16 17.52
C THR A 75 -6.85 -2.69 17.27
N ALA A 76 -8.09 -2.33 17.50
CA ALA A 76 -8.54 -0.94 17.45
C ALA A 76 -7.73 -0.03 18.40
N SER A 77 -7.35 -0.54 19.58
CA SER A 77 -6.55 0.21 20.56
C SER A 77 -5.11 0.45 20.10
N GLU A 78 -4.48 -0.52 19.43
CA GLU A 78 -3.15 -0.32 18.84
C GLU A 78 -3.20 0.71 17.71
N ILE A 79 -4.24 0.67 16.88
CA ILE A 79 -4.46 1.66 15.82
C ILE A 79 -4.65 3.06 16.43
N GLU A 80 -5.47 3.20 17.49
CA GLU A 80 -5.66 4.48 18.18
C GLU A 80 -4.34 5.02 18.73
N SER A 81 -3.51 4.15 19.32
CA SER A 81 -2.17 4.54 19.80
C SER A 81 -1.28 5.05 18.66
N GLU A 82 -1.31 4.40 17.50
CA GLU A 82 -0.57 4.88 16.31
C GLU A 82 -1.10 6.24 15.82
N LEU A 83 -2.42 6.46 15.84
CA LEU A 83 -3.02 7.76 15.48
C LEU A 83 -2.60 8.87 16.45
N ILE A 84 -2.57 8.59 17.76
CA ILE A 84 -2.07 9.53 18.76
C ILE A 84 -0.62 9.91 18.45
N ASP A 85 0.26 8.93 18.29
CA ASP A 85 1.68 9.17 18.01
C ASP A 85 1.87 9.99 16.71
N LEU A 86 1.16 9.63 15.63
CA LEU A 86 1.23 10.33 14.34
C LEU A 86 0.73 11.77 14.46
N SER A 87 -0.33 12.03 15.25
CA SER A 87 -0.85 13.37 15.46
C SER A 87 0.18 14.28 16.13
N TYR A 88 0.87 13.78 17.18
CA TYR A 88 1.95 14.49 17.87
C TYR A 88 3.16 14.75 16.98
N LEU A 89 3.45 13.85 16.04
CA LEU A 89 4.51 14.02 15.05
C LEU A 89 4.12 14.95 13.90
N GLY A 90 2.87 15.43 13.86
CA GLY A 90 2.34 16.23 12.75
C GLY A 90 2.35 15.49 11.41
N ILE A 91 2.14 14.16 11.44
CA ILE A 91 1.98 13.30 10.26
C ILE A 91 0.49 13.02 10.13
N THR A 92 -0.17 13.71 9.20
CA THR A 92 -1.63 13.76 9.13
C THR A 92 -2.22 13.21 7.83
N ASP A 93 -1.41 12.64 6.97
CA ASP A 93 -1.88 11.98 5.74
C ASP A 93 -1.58 10.48 5.78
N LEU A 94 -2.61 9.66 5.58
CA LEU A 94 -2.56 8.21 5.78
C LEU A 94 -2.96 7.46 4.51
N LEU A 95 -2.56 6.20 4.41
CA LEU A 95 -3.18 5.23 3.51
C LEU A 95 -3.83 4.13 4.35
N LEU A 96 -5.16 4.06 4.30
CA LEU A 96 -5.95 3.11 5.10
C LEU A 96 -6.23 1.85 4.29
N LEU A 97 -5.79 0.72 4.80
CA LEU A 97 -5.87 -0.58 4.14
C LEU A 97 -6.46 -1.63 5.09
N ARG A 98 -7.11 -2.64 4.54
CA ARG A 98 -7.42 -3.82 5.33
C ARG A 98 -6.13 -4.57 5.71
N GLY A 99 -5.19 -4.62 4.78
CA GLY A 99 -3.97 -5.43 4.86
C GLY A 99 -4.22 -6.88 4.45
N ASP A 100 -3.12 -7.61 4.34
CA ASP A 100 -3.14 -8.99 3.86
C ASP A 100 -3.58 -9.98 4.94
N ARG A 101 -4.09 -11.15 4.51
CA ARG A 101 -4.31 -12.30 5.39
C ARG A 101 -3.00 -12.78 6.00
N ALA A 102 -3.06 -13.44 7.15
CA ALA A 102 -1.87 -14.05 7.75
C ALA A 102 -1.32 -15.17 6.86
N LYS A 103 -0.01 -15.35 6.91
CA LYS A 103 0.64 -16.43 6.15
C LYS A 103 0.08 -17.78 6.59
N GLY A 104 -0.46 -18.52 5.64
CA GLY A 104 -1.09 -19.83 5.87
C GLY A 104 -2.61 -19.79 6.02
N ASP A 105 -3.22 -18.62 6.15
CA ASP A 105 -4.67 -18.49 6.17
C ASP A 105 -5.25 -18.45 4.75
N ASN A 106 -6.42 -19.09 4.58
CA ASN A 106 -7.12 -19.09 3.28
C ASN A 106 -7.99 -17.83 3.07
N ARG A 107 -8.27 -17.08 4.13
CA ARG A 107 -9.06 -15.85 4.11
C ARG A 107 -8.51 -14.86 5.14
N PHE A 108 -8.93 -13.62 5.03
CA PHE A 108 -8.66 -12.63 6.07
C PHE A 108 -9.40 -12.99 7.36
N ILE A 109 -8.70 -12.91 8.48
CA ILE A 109 -9.26 -13.07 9.83
C ILE A 109 -8.82 -11.88 10.66
N ALA A 110 -9.78 -11.12 11.15
CA ALA A 110 -9.52 -9.98 12.00
C ALA A 110 -8.86 -10.41 13.32
N THR A 111 -7.95 -9.60 13.81
CA THR A 111 -7.43 -9.74 15.18
C THR A 111 -8.57 -9.53 16.18
N PRO A 112 -8.71 -10.35 17.23
CA PRO A 112 -9.70 -10.09 18.27
C PRO A 112 -9.59 -8.67 18.83
N GLY A 113 -10.68 -7.89 18.76
CA GLY A 113 -10.68 -6.46 19.09
C GLY A 113 -10.13 -5.53 18.00
N GLY A 114 -9.88 -6.06 16.81
CA GLY A 114 -9.53 -5.31 15.58
C GLY A 114 -10.67 -5.28 14.57
N TYR A 115 -10.39 -4.83 13.36
CA TYR A 115 -11.35 -4.60 12.30
C TYR A 115 -11.28 -5.64 11.19
N GLU A 116 -12.44 -6.00 10.63
CA GLU A 116 -12.56 -6.92 9.50
C GLU A 116 -12.43 -6.17 8.16
N HIS A 117 -12.87 -4.91 8.11
CA HIS A 117 -12.93 -4.12 6.88
C HIS A 117 -12.26 -2.75 7.04
N ALA A 118 -11.66 -2.28 5.95
CA ALA A 118 -11.07 -0.94 5.91
C ALA A 118 -12.09 0.19 6.16
N THR A 119 -13.39 -0.04 5.95
CA THR A 119 -14.44 0.92 6.28
C THR A 119 -14.56 1.19 7.77
N GLU A 120 -14.36 0.17 8.62
CA GLU A 120 -14.34 0.32 10.08
C GLU A 120 -13.13 1.15 10.51
N LEU A 121 -11.98 0.93 9.87
CA LEU A 121 -10.79 1.73 10.08
C LEU A 121 -10.99 3.19 9.65
N CYS A 122 -11.63 3.43 8.49
CA CYS A 122 -12.00 4.79 8.06
C CYS A 122 -12.89 5.48 9.09
N LYS A 123 -13.85 4.74 9.67
CA LYS A 123 -14.71 5.27 10.73
C LYS A 123 -13.90 5.66 11.95
N GLN A 124 -13.00 4.80 12.43
CA GLN A 124 -12.16 5.12 13.60
C GLN A 124 -11.32 6.38 13.38
N VAL A 125 -10.71 6.55 12.20
CA VAL A 125 -9.94 7.76 11.88
C VAL A 125 -10.83 9.01 11.89
N ASN A 126 -12.05 8.92 11.38
CA ASN A 126 -13.01 10.02 11.42
C ASN A 126 -13.49 10.33 12.86
N ASP A 127 -13.77 9.31 13.65
CA ASP A 127 -14.12 9.47 15.07
C ASP A 127 -12.98 10.16 15.83
N PHE A 128 -11.74 9.71 15.61
CA PHE A 128 -10.54 10.30 16.21
C PHE A 128 -10.37 11.77 15.80
N ASN A 129 -10.57 12.11 14.52
CA ASN A 129 -10.54 13.50 14.04
C ASN A 129 -11.52 14.40 14.78
N ASN A 130 -12.69 13.84 15.16
CA ASN A 130 -13.74 14.54 15.89
C ASN A 130 -13.59 14.47 17.43
N GLY A 131 -12.44 13.99 17.91
CA GLY A 131 -12.17 13.87 19.35
C GLY A 131 -12.92 12.72 20.02
N GLN A 132 -13.42 11.76 19.28
CA GLN A 132 -14.08 10.56 19.82
C GLN A 132 -13.06 9.41 19.88
N LEU A 133 -12.75 9.00 21.10
CA LEU A 133 -11.76 7.93 21.37
C LEU A 133 -12.48 6.63 21.76
N LEU A 134 -11.72 5.54 21.72
CA LEU A 134 -12.21 4.25 22.19
C LEU A 134 -12.61 4.30 23.66
N GLY A 135 -13.54 3.41 24.06
CA GLY A 135 -14.04 3.37 25.44
C GLY A 135 -14.98 4.51 25.80
N GLY A 136 -15.45 5.30 24.81
CA GLY A 136 -16.37 6.42 25.04
C GLY A 136 -15.71 7.68 25.60
N MET A 137 -14.38 7.74 25.58
CA MET A 137 -13.62 8.94 25.93
C MET A 137 -13.75 9.99 24.83
N THR A 138 -13.71 11.26 25.22
CA THR A 138 -13.78 12.39 24.29
C THR A 138 -12.68 13.41 24.58
N THR A 139 -12.20 14.06 23.52
CA THR A 139 -11.29 15.20 23.56
C THR A 139 -11.80 16.30 22.65
N GLU A 140 -11.10 17.43 22.59
CA GLU A 140 -11.32 18.40 21.53
C GLU A 140 -11.00 17.77 20.16
N PRO A 141 -11.73 18.12 19.09
CA PRO A 141 -11.39 17.73 17.75
C PRO A 141 -9.96 18.11 17.38
N LEU A 142 -9.31 17.31 16.51
CA LEU A 142 -7.97 17.64 16.06
C LEU A 142 -7.93 18.99 15.33
N ALA A 143 -6.98 19.86 15.71
CA ALA A 143 -6.73 21.12 15.02
C ALA A 143 -6.31 20.90 13.55
N VAL A 144 -5.58 19.83 13.29
CA VAL A 144 -5.23 19.36 11.94
C VAL A 144 -5.70 17.91 11.80
N PRO A 145 -6.87 17.67 11.19
CA PRO A 145 -7.43 16.34 11.07
C PRO A 145 -6.62 15.47 10.11
N PHE A 146 -6.63 14.16 10.35
CA PHE A 146 -6.10 13.20 9.41
C PHE A 146 -6.88 13.23 8.10
N THR A 147 -6.15 13.24 6.99
CA THR A 147 -6.66 12.91 5.67
C THR A 147 -6.19 11.51 5.27
N PHE A 148 -6.93 10.85 4.40
CA PHE A 148 -6.53 9.51 4.00
C PHE A 148 -6.86 9.16 2.56
N GLY A 149 -6.01 8.30 1.98
CA GLY A 149 -6.26 7.53 0.79
C GLY A 149 -6.68 6.11 1.12
N VAL A 150 -7.17 5.39 0.12
CA VAL A 150 -7.57 3.97 0.19
C VAL A 150 -7.05 3.21 -1.02
N ALA A 151 -6.99 1.87 -0.91
CA ALA A 151 -6.64 1.03 -2.05
C ALA A 151 -7.81 0.84 -3.02
N GLY A 152 -7.49 0.76 -4.32
CA GLY A 152 -8.38 0.30 -5.39
C GLY A 152 -7.70 -0.80 -6.21
N TYR A 153 -8.49 -1.59 -6.94
CA TYR A 153 -8.01 -2.79 -7.65
C TYR A 153 -8.49 -2.77 -9.11
N PRO A 154 -7.61 -2.38 -10.06
CA PRO A 154 -7.99 -2.37 -11.49
C PRO A 154 -8.49 -3.70 -12.02
N GLU A 155 -7.99 -4.80 -11.47
CA GLU A 155 -8.32 -6.17 -11.86
C GLU A 155 -9.23 -6.90 -10.85
N LYS A 156 -9.84 -6.19 -9.92
CA LYS A 156 -10.68 -6.67 -8.83
C LYS A 156 -9.89 -7.20 -7.61
N HIS A 157 -10.37 -6.94 -6.41
CA HIS A 157 -9.86 -7.55 -5.19
C HIS A 157 -10.16 -9.08 -5.19
N ASP A 158 -9.20 -9.90 -4.76
CA ASP A 158 -9.31 -11.37 -4.76
C ASP A 158 -10.53 -11.91 -4.02
N GLU A 159 -10.87 -11.36 -2.87
CA GLU A 159 -12.01 -11.78 -2.06
C GLU A 159 -13.35 -11.16 -2.50
N ALA A 160 -13.37 -10.20 -3.42
CA ALA A 160 -14.61 -9.66 -3.95
C ALA A 160 -15.26 -10.68 -4.92
N MET A 161 -16.55 -10.91 -4.79
CA MET A 161 -17.29 -11.84 -5.64
C MET A 161 -17.24 -11.43 -7.11
N ASN A 162 -17.30 -10.14 -7.39
CA ASN A 162 -17.21 -9.55 -8.72
C ASN A 162 -16.73 -8.09 -8.63
N LEU A 163 -16.49 -7.47 -9.76
CA LEU A 163 -16.02 -6.08 -9.84
C LEU A 163 -17.04 -5.09 -9.26
N ASP A 164 -18.33 -5.32 -9.45
CA ASP A 164 -19.38 -4.42 -8.94
C ASP A 164 -19.37 -4.38 -7.41
N THR A 165 -19.19 -5.53 -6.77
CA THR A 165 -19.05 -5.63 -5.31
C THR A 165 -17.80 -4.88 -4.82
N ASP A 166 -16.68 -5.02 -5.53
CA ASP A 166 -15.44 -4.32 -5.17
C ASP A 166 -15.59 -2.80 -5.30
N ILE A 167 -16.21 -2.33 -6.38
CA ILE A 167 -16.51 -0.91 -6.59
C ILE A 167 -17.49 -0.38 -5.53
N ALA A 168 -18.48 -1.17 -5.13
CA ALA A 168 -19.40 -0.78 -4.04
C ALA A 168 -18.65 -0.59 -2.71
N HIS A 169 -17.71 -1.48 -2.38
CA HIS A 169 -16.83 -1.32 -1.21
C HIS A 169 -15.95 -0.07 -1.32
N LEU A 170 -15.41 0.20 -2.51
CA LEU A 170 -14.62 1.40 -2.73
C LEU A 170 -15.47 2.67 -2.59
N LYS A 171 -16.69 2.67 -3.13
CA LYS A 171 -17.66 3.76 -2.99
C LYS A 171 -17.98 4.06 -1.52
N ALA A 172 -18.14 3.02 -0.70
CA ALA A 172 -18.34 3.18 0.74
C ALA A 172 -17.14 3.86 1.42
N LYS A 173 -15.90 3.48 1.08
CA LYS A 173 -14.68 4.14 1.60
C LYS A 173 -14.58 5.61 1.15
N VAL A 174 -14.95 5.90 -0.08
CA VAL A 174 -14.98 7.28 -0.61
C VAL A 174 -16.05 8.12 0.11
N ALA A 175 -17.23 7.56 0.36
CA ALA A 175 -18.29 8.22 1.13
C ALA A 175 -17.85 8.53 2.57
N MET A 176 -16.93 7.77 3.13
CA MET A 176 -16.30 8.05 4.44
C MET A 176 -15.20 9.12 4.38
N GLY A 177 -14.96 9.75 3.24
CA GLY A 177 -14.06 10.90 3.12
C GLY A 177 -12.67 10.58 2.58
N ALA A 178 -12.43 9.42 1.99
CA ALA A 178 -11.18 9.15 1.29
C ALA A 178 -10.91 10.22 0.22
N LYS A 179 -9.69 10.74 0.20
CA LYS A 179 -9.29 11.85 -0.68
C LYS A 179 -8.61 11.39 -1.97
N ARG A 180 -8.14 10.16 -2.03
CA ARG A 180 -7.51 9.56 -3.19
C ARG A 180 -7.62 8.03 -3.13
N ILE A 181 -7.45 7.41 -4.28
CA ILE A 181 -7.33 5.97 -4.44
C ILE A 181 -5.92 5.70 -4.95
N VAL A 182 -5.19 4.80 -4.29
CA VAL A 182 -3.93 4.26 -4.81
C VAL A 182 -4.22 2.85 -5.31
N THR A 183 -3.91 2.55 -6.57
CA THR A 183 -4.26 1.24 -7.10
C THR A 183 -3.25 0.16 -6.68
N GLN A 184 -3.71 -1.08 -6.61
CA GLN A 184 -2.82 -2.23 -6.68
C GLN A 184 -1.98 -2.13 -7.96
N MET A 185 -0.78 -2.75 -7.97
CA MET A 185 0.02 -2.86 -9.19
C MET A 185 -0.76 -3.58 -10.29
N PHE A 186 -0.49 -3.20 -11.51
CA PHE A 186 -1.00 -3.82 -12.74
C PHE A 186 0.07 -3.71 -13.82
N PHE A 187 -0.03 -4.51 -14.87
CA PHE A 187 0.93 -4.51 -15.98
C PHE A 187 0.30 -4.18 -17.33
N ASP A 188 -1.01 -4.00 -17.36
CA ASP A 188 -1.80 -3.58 -18.52
C ASP A 188 -2.51 -2.25 -18.22
N ASN A 189 -2.10 -1.17 -18.86
CA ASN A 189 -2.68 0.15 -18.66
C ASN A 189 -4.16 0.22 -19.06
N SER A 190 -4.62 -0.64 -19.97
CA SER A 190 -6.04 -0.69 -20.35
C SER A 190 -6.94 -1.04 -19.16
N LYS A 191 -6.48 -1.88 -18.24
CA LYS A 191 -7.17 -2.23 -16.99
C LYS A 191 -7.34 -1.01 -16.09
N TYR A 192 -6.29 -0.21 -15.95
CA TYR A 192 -6.34 1.03 -15.18
C TYR A 192 -7.32 2.04 -15.81
N PHE A 193 -7.26 2.25 -17.11
CA PHE A 193 -8.16 3.19 -17.80
C PHE A 193 -9.63 2.76 -17.67
N ALA A 194 -9.92 1.49 -17.90
CA ALA A 194 -11.27 0.93 -17.74
C ALA A 194 -11.76 1.06 -16.30
N PHE A 195 -10.89 0.82 -15.32
CA PHE A 195 -11.20 1.01 -13.90
C PHE A 195 -11.55 2.46 -13.58
N VAL A 196 -10.73 3.43 -14.04
CA VAL A 196 -11.00 4.86 -13.84
C VAL A 196 -12.32 5.27 -14.48
N GLU A 197 -12.57 4.86 -15.72
CA GLU A 197 -13.83 5.13 -16.42
C GLU A 197 -15.03 4.59 -15.64
N ARG A 198 -14.92 3.35 -15.16
CA ARG A 198 -15.97 2.75 -14.33
C ARG A 198 -16.18 3.53 -13.02
N LEU A 199 -15.14 3.97 -12.35
CA LEU A 199 -15.27 4.79 -11.15
C LEU A 199 -15.98 6.11 -11.43
N ARG A 200 -15.67 6.77 -12.54
CA ARG A 200 -16.33 8.03 -12.95
C ARG A 200 -17.81 7.82 -13.25
N SER A 201 -18.18 6.72 -13.92
CA SER A 201 -19.58 6.38 -14.16
C SER A 201 -20.39 6.11 -12.86
N GLU A 202 -19.72 5.69 -11.80
CA GLU A 202 -20.31 5.50 -10.46
C GLU A 202 -20.28 6.77 -9.58
N GLY A 203 -19.83 7.90 -10.13
CA GLY A 203 -19.77 9.18 -9.44
C GLY A 203 -18.56 9.34 -8.50
N ILE A 204 -17.57 8.46 -8.59
CA ILE A 204 -16.33 8.56 -7.82
C ILE A 204 -15.34 9.44 -8.60
N ASN A 205 -15.16 10.70 -8.16
CA ASN A 205 -14.37 11.71 -8.88
C ASN A 205 -13.03 12.08 -8.21
N ILE A 206 -12.68 11.44 -7.09
CA ILE A 206 -11.40 11.66 -6.43
C ILE A 206 -10.22 11.16 -7.29
N PRO A 207 -8.99 11.65 -7.06
CA PRO A 207 -7.80 11.17 -7.78
C PRO A 207 -7.59 9.66 -7.65
N VAL A 208 -7.26 9.02 -8.76
CA VAL A 208 -6.87 7.60 -8.82
C VAL A 208 -5.41 7.55 -9.25
N ILE A 209 -4.53 7.13 -8.34
CA ILE A 209 -3.08 7.12 -8.53
C ILE A 209 -2.67 5.70 -8.94
N PRO A 210 -2.15 5.49 -10.16
CA PRO A 210 -1.73 4.17 -10.63
C PRO A 210 -0.49 3.68 -9.88
N GLY A 211 -0.52 2.43 -9.46
CA GLY A 211 0.57 1.74 -8.81
C GLY A 211 1.45 0.98 -9.81
N ILE A 212 2.70 1.34 -9.92
CA ILE A 212 3.70 0.77 -10.83
C ILE A 212 4.70 -0.06 -10.03
N LYS A 213 4.91 -1.31 -10.47
CA LYS A 213 5.85 -2.24 -9.84
C LYS A 213 6.94 -2.66 -10.83
N PRO A 214 8.21 -2.22 -10.66
CA PRO A 214 9.29 -2.75 -11.48
C PRO A 214 9.50 -4.25 -11.24
N LEU A 215 9.57 -5.03 -12.30
CA LEU A 215 9.97 -6.43 -12.24
C LEU A 215 11.47 -6.54 -11.98
N THR A 216 11.90 -7.48 -11.13
CA THR A 216 13.32 -7.56 -10.72
C THR A 216 13.83 -8.97 -10.51
N THR A 217 12.96 -9.97 -10.47
CA THR A 217 13.38 -11.37 -10.21
C THR A 217 12.55 -12.34 -11.04
N LEU A 218 13.14 -13.47 -11.40
CA LEU A 218 12.44 -14.56 -12.11
C LEU A 218 11.18 -15.05 -11.36
N ASN A 219 11.22 -15.01 -10.02
CA ASN A 219 10.06 -15.43 -9.21
C ASN A 219 8.84 -14.50 -9.35
N HIS A 220 9.01 -13.30 -9.88
CA HIS A 220 7.89 -12.35 -10.01
C HIS A 220 6.79 -12.86 -10.95
N CYS A 221 7.12 -13.67 -11.99
CA CYS A 221 6.13 -14.20 -12.93
C CYS A 221 5.10 -15.13 -12.26
N THR A 222 5.46 -15.78 -11.18
CA THR A 222 4.56 -16.69 -10.45
C THR A 222 4.06 -16.10 -9.15
N MET A 223 4.94 -15.39 -8.43
CA MET A 223 4.63 -14.86 -7.12
C MET A 223 3.64 -13.71 -7.18
N LEU A 224 3.82 -12.76 -8.12
CA LEU A 224 2.94 -11.58 -8.20
C LEU A 224 1.49 -11.96 -8.57
N PRO A 225 1.22 -12.73 -9.64
CA PRO A 225 -0.13 -13.17 -9.93
C PRO A 225 -0.76 -13.98 -8.79
N ARG A 226 -0.01 -14.89 -8.20
CA ARG A 226 -0.50 -15.75 -7.11
C ARG A 226 -0.83 -14.97 -5.83
N THR A 227 -0.02 -13.96 -5.50
CA THR A 227 -0.15 -13.22 -4.24
C THR A 227 -1.11 -12.05 -4.33
N PHE A 228 -1.09 -11.34 -5.47
CA PHE A 228 -1.83 -10.10 -5.65
C PHE A 228 -3.01 -10.24 -6.63
N HIS A 229 -3.20 -11.45 -7.22
CA HIS A 229 -4.30 -11.76 -8.14
C HIS A 229 -4.36 -10.79 -9.32
N ILE A 230 -3.19 -10.48 -9.87
CA ILE A 230 -3.00 -9.62 -11.03
C ILE A 230 -2.61 -10.46 -12.25
N ASP A 231 -2.90 -9.95 -13.44
CA ASP A 231 -2.55 -10.60 -14.69
C ASP A 231 -1.30 -10.00 -15.33
N PHE A 232 -0.52 -10.84 -16.01
CA PHE A 232 0.49 -10.37 -16.95
C PHE A 232 -0.11 -10.36 -18.35
N PRO A 233 0.00 -9.24 -19.09
CA PRO A 233 -0.34 -9.22 -20.52
C PRO A 233 0.46 -10.28 -21.28
N GLN A 234 -0.13 -10.81 -22.36
CA GLN A 234 0.51 -11.88 -23.14
C GLN A 234 1.88 -11.47 -23.66
N GLU A 235 2.04 -10.22 -24.08
CA GLU A 235 3.29 -9.66 -24.57
C GLU A 235 4.37 -9.70 -23.47
N LEU A 236 4.03 -9.26 -22.27
CA LEU A 236 4.95 -9.30 -21.11
C LEU A 236 5.31 -10.74 -20.74
N ALA A 237 4.34 -11.63 -20.74
CA ALA A 237 4.56 -13.05 -20.42
C ALA A 237 5.53 -13.69 -21.43
N CYS A 238 5.35 -13.45 -22.74
CA CYS A 238 6.25 -13.94 -23.77
C CYS A 238 7.68 -13.40 -23.65
N GLU A 239 7.85 -12.13 -23.29
CA GLU A 239 9.19 -11.55 -23.07
C GLU A 239 9.79 -12.11 -21.76
N PHE A 240 8.98 -12.31 -20.74
CA PHE A 240 9.45 -12.87 -19.45
C PHE A 240 9.96 -14.30 -19.63
N GLU A 241 9.34 -15.11 -20.47
CA GLU A 241 9.78 -16.49 -20.76
C GLU A 241 11.19 -16.57 -21.39
N LYS A 242 11.65 -15.49 -22.02
CA LYS A 242 13.00 -15.38 -22.58
C LYS A 242 14.07 -15.09 -21.55
N CYS A 243 13.70 -14.54 -20.38
CA CYS A 243 14.60 -14.21 -19.30
C CYS A 243 15.20 -15.48 -18.66
N ARG A 244 16.51 -15.47 -18.43
CA ARG A 244 17.26 -16.57 -17.78
C ARG A 244 17.82 -16.17 -16.43
N THR A 245 18.01 -14.88 -16.19
CA THR A 245 18.61 -14.33 -14.99
C THR A 245 17.72 -13.23 -14.40
N ASN A 246 17.97 -12.88 -13.15
CA ASN A 246 17.30 -11.73 -12.54
C ASN A 246 17.70 -10.40 -13.21
N ASP A 247 18.86 -10.34 -13.85
CA ASP A 247 19.29 -9.13 -14.55
C ASP A 247 18.53 -8.97 -15.87
N ASP A 248 18.21 -10.06 -16.57
CA ASP A 248 17.31 -10.03 -17.72
C ASP A 248 15.93 -9.51 -17.31
N VAL A 249 15.40 -10.00 -16.18
CA VAL A 249 14.10 -9.55 -15.66
C VAL A 249 14.13 -8.07 -15.25
N LYS A 250 15.23 -7.59 -14.67
CA LYS A 250 15.36 -6.17 -14.34
C LYS A 250 15.37 -5.29 -15.59
N ALA A 251 16.06 -5.73 -16.64
CA ALA A 251 16.08 -5.02 -17.92
C ALA A 251 14.67 -4.94 -18.52
N LEU A 252 13.99 -6.08 -18.64
CA LEU A 252 12.59 -6.15 -19.10
C LEU A 252 11.67 -5.29 -18.23
N GLY A 253 11.79 -5.37 -16.90
CA GLY A 253 10.95 -4.63 -15.96
C GLY A 253 11.15 -3.12 -16.03
N VAL A 254 12.37 -2.66 -16.35
CA VAL A 254 12.64 -1.23 -16.61
C VAL A 254 12.01 -0.80 -17.93
N GLU A 255 12.20 -1.55 -19.00
CA GLU A 255 11.64 -1.24 -20.31
C GLU A 255 10.10 -1.20 -20.28
N TRP A 256 9.48 -2.21 -19.69
CA TRP A 256 8.03 -2.26 -19.51
C TRP A 256 7.50 -1.10 -18.67
N GLY A 257 8.18 -0.81 -17.55
CA GLY A 257 7.80 0.29 -16.67
C GLY A 257 7.93 1.66 -17.34
N ILE A 258 8.93 1.87 -18.19
CA ILE A 258 9.08 3.10 -19.00
C ILE A 258 7.89 3.25 -19.94
N GLN A 259 7.50 2.19 -20.65
CA GLN A 259 6.36 2.22 -21.54
C GLN A 259 5.07 2.52 -20.78
N GLN A 260 4.80 1.81 -19.68
CA GLN A 260 3.61 2.04 -18.85
C GLN A 260 3.52 3.51 -18.37
N VAL A 261 4.61 4.05 -17.84
CA VAL A 261 4.60 5.42 -17.32
C VAL A 261 4.43 6.46 -18.44
N ARG A 262 5.03 6.25 -19.60
CA ARG A 262 4.86 7.14 -20.77
C ARG A 262 3.41 7.16 -21.23
N GLU A 263 2.78 6.01 -21.41
CA GLU A 263 1.36 5.92 -21.79
C GLU A 263 0.44 6.58 -20.77
N LEU A 264 0.68 6.38 -19.47
CA LEU A 264 -0.08 7.05 -18.41
C LEU A 264 0.08 8.57 -18.48
N LYS A 265 1.30 9.06 -18.68
CA LYS A 265 1.60 10.48 -18.83
C LYS A 265 0.92 11.09 -20.07
N GLU A 266 0.99 10.41 -21.22
CA GLU A 266 0.32 10.81 -22.47
C GLU A 266 -1.20 10.86 -22.31
N ALA A 267 -1.77 9.97 -21.49
CA ALA A 267 -3.19 9.98 -21.11
C ALA A 267 -3.55 11.05 -20.07
N GLY A 268 -2.59 11.89 -19.65
CA GLY A 268 -2.82 13.00 -18.73
C GLY A 268 -2.85 12.60 -17.24
N VAL A 269 -2.34 11.43 -16.88
CA VAL A 269 -2.22 11.01 -15.47
C VAL A 269 -1.09 11.81 -14.80
N PRO A 270 -1.39 12.64 -13.77
CA PRO A 270 -0.43 13.61 -13.24
C PRO A 270 0.58 13.01 -12.26
N ILE A 271 0.28 11.88 -11.65
CA ILE A 271 1.09 11.26 -10.58
C ILE A 271 1.04 9.75 -10.72
N VAL A 272 2.17 9.08 -10.53
CA VAL A 272 2.28 7.62 -10.40
C VAL A 272 2.84 7.24 -9.04
N HIS A 273 2.42 6.11 -8.51
CA HIS A 273 2.95 5.52 -7.28
C HIS A 273 3.87 4.36 -7.63
N PHE A 274 5.13 4.39 -7.15
CA PHE A 274 6.06 3.30 -7.36
C PHE A 274 6.14 2.37 -6.14
N TYR A 275 5.86 1.10 -6.33
CA TYR A 275 6.14 0.04 -5.37
C TYR A 275 7.63 -0.33 -5.44
N THR A 276 8.48 0.53 -4.87
CA THR A 276 9.94 0.42 -4.98
C THR A 276 10.48 -0.81 -4.28
N MET A 277 10.05 -1.07 -3.05
CA MET A 277 10.61 -2.12 -2.19
C MET A 277 12.14 -2.12 -2.27
N ASN A 278 12.76 -3.17 -2.83
CA ASN A 278 14.21 -3.22 -3.05
C ASN A 278 14.63 -2.86 -4.48
N ALA A 279 13.74 -2.29 -5.28
CA ALA A 279 13.94 -1.98 -6.70
C ALA A 279 14.23 -0.49 -6.97
N ALA A 280 14.88 0.21 -6.03
CA ALA A 280 15.18 1.65 -6.16
C ALA A 280 15.95 1.98 -7.44
N TYR A 281 16.91 1.14 -7.85
CA TYR A 281 17.67 1.34 -9.08
C TYR A 281 16.78 1.23 -10.33
N SER A 282 15.95 0.19 -10.43
CA SER A 282 15.02 0.03 -11.55
C SER A 282 14.00 1.18 -11.59
N THR A 283 13.50 1.59 -10.42
CA THR A 283 12.59 2.75 -10.30
C THR A 283 13.27 4.03 -10.80
N GLU A 284 14.50 4.28 -10.40
CA GLU A 284 15.30 5.43 -10.87
C GLU A 284 15.42 5.44 -12.40
N LEU A 285 15.75 4.30 -13.00
CA LEU A 285 15.89 4.20 -14.46
C LEU A 285 14.57 4.49 -15.18
N ILE A 286 13.45 3.99 -14.64
CA ILE A 286 12.12 4.27 -15.20
C ILE A 286 11.84 5.77 -15.12
N ILE A 287 12.02 6.40 -13.98
CA ILE A 287 11.79 7.84 -13.79
C ILE A 287 12.62 8.66 -14.79
N LYS A 288 13.93 8.41 -14.86
CA LYS A 288 14.84 9.13 -15.77
C LYS A 288 14.41 9.12 -17.24
N GLN A 289 13.73 8.06 -17.67
CA GLN A 289 13.44 7.87 -19.09
C GLN A 289 11.97 8.09 -19.44
N SER A 290 11.09 8.29 -18.46
CA SER A 290 9.64 8.42 -18.70
C SER A 290 9.03 9.70 -18.11
N LEU A 291 9.59 10.29 -17.07
CA LEU A 291 9.13 11.52 -16.43
C LEU A 291 10.02 12.70 -16.73
#